data_1681f1b92d149514c8c66e7a5639660f
#
_entry.id   1681f1b92d149514c8c66e7a5639660f
#
_cell.length_a   1.000
_cell.length_b   1.000
_cell.length_c   1.000
_cell.angle_alpha   90.00
_cell.angle_beta   90.00
_cell.angle_gamma   90.00
#
_symmetry.space_group_name_H-M   'P 1'
#
loop_
_entity.id
_entity.type
_entity.pdbx_description
1 polymer ?
#
loop_
_entity_poly.entity_id
_entity_poly.type
_entity_poly.pdbx_seq_one_letter_code
_entity_poly.pdbx_strand_id
1 'polypeptide(L)'
;LKSCLTPHGLFSGEIRYQGTLLSELSQREQAQQIGYVLQSPENQVVTDKVWHELAFGLESLGYDTPTIRRRVAEIAAFFGIENWFYKNVTELSGGQKQLLSLASVMAMQPGVLVLDEPTAQLDPIAAADFLALLGKINRELGTTIILTEHRLEEAFPFATRVIVMNEGAILCDDKPENVGLILKDKGSGMFLAMPTAMRVWAAVETKLDCPMTVRDGSSFLSQRVDEQALLPLAEKEHPTYPDEVTLECDDLWFRYEKDSPDVVKGFSLKLRKGEFYAILGGNGAGKSTTLKVISGLRSAYRGDVRLQGKLGHLPQNPQTLFVKRTVREDLYEVFRGEKIPKEKQDAEVARIVELCGLREFLDRHPYDISGGEQQRTALAKVLLTQPDILLLDEPTKGFDAEFKVTFALILRRLVAQGTTILMVSHDVPFCAEYAHKCGLFFDGSIVAEGTPREFFSGNSFYTTPANRMARHLIPKAVTVSDIIECCGGELPVEPEI
;
A
#
# COMPACT_ATOMS: atom_id res chain seq x y z
N LEU A 1 -23.39 7.35 1.37
CA LEU A 1 -24.17 6.78 2.47
C LEU A 1 -24.39 7.71 3.69
N LYS A 2 -23.59 8.75 3.85
CA LYS A 2 -23.86 9.83 4.83
C LYS A 2 -24.05 11.14 4.09
N SER A 3 -25.17 11.84 4.31
CA SER A 3 -25.50 13.09 3.62
C SER A 3 -24.44 14.18 3.82
N CYS A 4 -23.78 14.21 4.99
CA CYS A 4 -22.72 15.18 5.30
C CYS A 4 -21.38 14.90 4.58
N LEU A 5 -21.19 13.71 3.99
CA LEU A 5 -20.01 13.30 3.26
C LEU A 5 -20.25 13.22 1.74
N THR A 6 -21.43 13.65 1.28
CA THR A 6 -21.73 13.64 -0.16
C THR A 6 -20.83 14.64 -0.89
N PRO A 7 -20.06 14.20 -1.89
CA PRO A 7 -19.23 15.11 -2.67
C PRO A 7 -20.08 16.10 -3.48
N HIS A 8 -19.49 17.23 -3.86
CA HIS A 8 -20.13 18.20 -4.75
C HIS A 8 -20.41 17.57 -6.12
N GLY A 9 -21.66 17.71 -6.61
CA GLY A 9 -22.05 17.15 -7.90
C GLY A 9 -23.57 17.03 -8.04
N LEU A 10 -24.01 16.53 -9.18
CA LEU A 10 -25.42 16.17 -9.42
C LEU A 10 -25.63 14.72 -8.96
N PHE A 11 -26.51 14.52 -8.00
CA PHE A 11 -26.90 13.21 -7.52
C PHE A 11 -28.22 12.79 -8.18
N SER A 12 -28.26 11.56 -8.70
CA SER A 12 -29.50 10.93 -9.18
C SER A 12 -29.58 9.50 -8.66
N GLY A 13 -30.79 9.05 -8.37
CA GLY A 13 -31.05 7.72 -7.80
C GLY A 13 -31.48 7.78 -6.33
N GLU A 14 -31.69 6.63 -5.72
CA GLU A 14 -32.18 6.48 -4.36
C GLU A 14 -31.25 5.58 -3.55
N ILE A 15 -30.99 5.93 -2.30
CA ILE A 15 -30.31 5.08 -1.32
C ILE A 15 -31.33 4.72 -0.24
N ARG A 16 -31.48 3.42 0.03
CA ARG A 16 -32.40 2.90 1.05
C ARG A 16 -31.62 2.13 2.12
N TYR A 17 -31.95 2.39 3.37
CA TYR A 17 -31.50 1.65 4.54
C TYR A 17 -32.69 0.92 5.14
N GLN A 18 -32.65 -0.41 5.22
CA GLN A 18 -33.75 -1.26 5.70
C GLN A 18 -35.12 -0.90 5.06
N GLY A 19 -35.14 -0.57 3.76
CA GLY A 19 -36.33 -0.20 3.00
C GLY A 19 -36.74 1.28 3.09
N THR A 20 -36.22 2.06 4.06
CA THR A 20 -36.48 3.49 4.23
C THR A 20 -35.48 4.31 3.40
N LEU A 21 -35.94 5.38 2.74
CA LEU A 21 -35.07 6.31 2.05
C LEU A 21 -34.08 6.96 3.02
N LEU A 22 -32.80 7.03 2.62
CA LEU A 22 -31.78 7.63 3.47
C LEU A 22 -32.06 9.10 3.81
N SER A 23 -32.71 9.83 2.90
CA SER A 23 -33.19 11.22 3.10
C SER A 23 -34.29 11.38 4.13
N GLU A 24 -35.03 10.31 4.43
CA GLU A 24 -36.08 10.30 5.44
C GLU A 24 -35.55 10.01 6.85
N LEU A 25 -34.36 9.45 6.96
CA LEU A 25 -33.68 9.22 8.24
C LEU A 25 -33.14 10.54 8.81
N SER A 26 -33.38 10.80 10.08
CA SER A 26 -32.77 11.93 10.79
C SER A 26 -31.24 11.80 10.79
N GLN A 27 -30.52 12.92 10.93
CA GLN A 27 -29.06 12.90 11.05
C GLN A 27 -28.57 12.04 12.22
N ARG A 28 -29.34 12.02 13.31
CA ARG A 28 -29.06 11.20 14.50
C ARG A 28 -29.15 9.71 14.19
N GLU A 29 -30.22 9.28 13.50
CA GLU A 29 -30.38 7.89 13.07
C GLU A 29 -29.29 7.47 12.08
N GLN A 30 -28.97 8.31 11.09
CA GLN A 30 -27.86 8.04 10.15
C GLN A 30 -26.53 7.92 10.90
N ALA A 31 -26.26 8.80 11.88
CA ALA A 31 -25.01 8.76 12.66
C ALA A 31 -24.91 7.48 13.52
N GLN A 32 -26.04 7.02 14.08
CA GLN A 32 -26.10 5.84 14.93
C GLN A 32 -26.08 4.54 14.13
N GLN A 33 -26.80 4.47 13.00
CA GLN A 33 -26.99 3.22 12.26
C GLN A 33 -25.92 2.95 11.20
N ILE A 34 -25.26 4.00 10.68
CA ILE A 34 -24.29 3.91 9.61
C ILE A 34 -22.95 4.44 10.13
N GLY A 35 -22.04 3.52 10.47
CA GLY A 35 -20.66 3.84 10.81
C GLY A 35 -19.84 4.15 9.55
N TYR A 36 -18.90 5.09 9.64
CA TYR A 36 -17.97 5.39 8.56
C TYR A 36 -16.57 5.52 9.12
N VAL A 37 -15.62 4.82 8.52
CA VAL A 37 -14.19 4.89 8.86
C VAL A 37 -13.43 5.43 7.65
N LEU A 38 -12.77 6.56 7.85
CA LEU A 38 -12.01 7.26 6.82
C LEU A 38 -10.68 6.56 6.52
N GLN A 39 -10.15 6.77 5.33
CA GLN A 39 -8.83 6.30 4.92
C GLN A 39 -7.69 6.81 5.82
N SER A 40 -7.78 8.08 6.27
CA SER A 40 -6.80 8.70 7.17
C SER A 40 -7.40 8.89 8.55
N PRO A 41 -6.88 8.21 9.59
CA PRO A 41 -7.35 8.37 10.95
C PRO A 41 -7.09 9.79 11.52
N GLU A 42 -6.07 10.50 11.03
CA GLU A 42 -5.82 11.90 11.41
C GLU A 42 -6.98 12.84 11.06
N ASN A 43 -7.74 12.52 10.01
CA ASN A 43 -8.89 13.31 9.59
C ASN A 43 -10.18 12.91 10.34
N GLN A 44 -10.16 11.82 11.08
CA GLN A 44 -11.32 11.28 11.78
C GLN A 44 -11.30 11.55 13.28
N VAL A 45 -10.11 11.44 13.90
CA VAL A 45 -9.96 11.63 15.34
C VAL A 45 -10.14 13.11 15.70
N VAL A 46 -11.01 13.39 16.68
CA VAL A 46 -11.40 14.76 17.08
C VAL A 46 -10.80 15.16 18.42
N THR A 47 -10.60 14.19 19.34
CA THR A 47 -10.16 14.45 20.69
C THR A 47 -8.68 14.18 20.91
N ASP A 48 -8.13 14.68 22.02
CA ASP A 48 -6.72 14.53 22.39
C ASP A 48 -6.42 13.22 23.16
N LYS A 49 -7.43 12.60 23.76
CA LYS A 49 -7.33 11.39 24.60
C LYS A 49 -8.05 10.21 24.00
N VAL A 50 -7.46 9.02 24.09
CA VAL A 50 -8.04 7.77 23.60
C VAL A 50 -9.41 7.49 24.22
N TRP A 51 -9.53 7.53 25.56
CA TRP A 51 -10.81 7.27 26.23
C TRP A 51 -11.90 8.27 25.84
N HIS A 52 -11.54 9.52 25.58
CA HIS A 52 -12.47 10.55 25.18
C HIS A 52 -12.94 10.34 23.74
N GLU A 53 -12.05 9.93 22.84
CA GLU A 53 -12.40 9.58 21.46
C GLU A 53 -13.41 8.42 21.41
N LEU A 54 -13.24 7.41 22.27
CA LEU A 54 -14.21 6.30 22.40
C LEU A 54 -15.58 6.77 22.92
N ALA A 55 -15.62 7.80 23.78
CA ALA A 55 -16.84 8.33 24.36
C ALA A 55 -17.53 9.36 23.45
N PHE A 56 -16.79 10.09 22.62
CA PHE A 56 -17.23 11.26 21.89
C PHE A 56 -18.50 11.04 21.05
N GLY A 57 -18.58 9.94 20.29
CA GLY A 57 -19.77 9.60 19.50
C GLY A 57 -21.01 9.35 20.36
N LEU A 58 -20.84 8.71 21.51
CA LEU A 58 -21.93 8.43 22.45
C LEU A 58 -22.42 9.69 23.16
N GLU A 59 -21.49 10.59 23.55
CA GLU A 59 -21.82 11.89 24.13
C GLU A 59 -22.59 12.76 23.14
N SER A 60 -22.14 12.79 21.88
CA SER A 60 -22.80 13.53 20.79
C SER A 60 -24.23 13.00 20.50
N LEU A 61 -24.46 11.71 20.70
CA LEU A 61 -25.77 11.08 20.61
C LEU A 61 -26.61 11.24 21.89
N GLY A 62 -26.09 11.88 22.95
CA GLY A 62 -26.79 12.19 24.18
C GLY A 62 -27.09 10.96 25.05
N TYR A 63 -26.23 9.95 25.05
CA TYR A 63 -26.31 8.83 25.98
C TYR A 63 -26.00 9.27 27.41
N ASP A 64 -26.57 8.61 28.41
CA ASP A 64 -26.26 8.84 29.81
C ASP A 64 -24.90 8.33 30.22
N THR A 65 -24.29 8.95 31.23
CA THR A 65 -22.91 8.62 31.69
C THR A 65 -22.70 7.14 32.06
N PRO A 66 -23.64 6.44 32.75
CA PRO A 66 -23.51 5.00 33.01
C PRO A 66 -23.45 4.16 31.74
N THR A 67 -24.26 4.46 30.74
CA THR A 67 -24.26 3.77 29.42
C THR A 67 -22.96 4.03 28.66
N ILE A 68 -22.48 5.29 28.65
CA ILE A 68 -21.20 5.65 28.03
C ILE A 68 -20.06 4.84 28.69
N ARG A 69 -19.94 4.87 30.01
CA ARG A 69 -18.88 4.13 30.73
C ARG A 69 -18.89 2.64 30.42
N ARG A 70 -20.06 2.02 30.40
CA ARG A 70 -20.20 0.59 30.08
C ARG A 70 -19.74 0.30 28.65
N ARG A 71 -20.24 1.03 27.65
CA ARG A 71 -19.90 0.80 26.24
C ARG A 71 -18.43 1.08 25.95
N VAL A 72 -17.88 2.14 26.52
CA VAL A 72 -16.44 2.46 26.36
C VAL A 72 -15.56 1.37 26.95
N ALA A 73 -15.90 0.83 28.14
CA ALA A 73 -15.17 -0.27 28.74
C ALA A 73 -15.27 -1.56 27.91
N GLU A 74 -16.47 -1.88 27.42
CA GLU A 74 -16.73 -3.04 26.57
C GLU A 74 -15.90 -2.96 25.27
N ILE A 75 -15.94 -1.82 24.57
CA ILE A 75 -15.19 -1.60 23.35
C ILE A 75 -13.69 -1.61 23.61
N ALA A 76 -13.22 -0.98 24.68
CA ALA A 76 -11.79 -0.99 25.02
C ALA A 76 -11.26 -2.42 25.24
N ALA A 77 -12.04 -3.26 25.92
CA ALA A 77 -11.69 -4.67 26.11
C ALA A 77 -11.78 -5.48 24.81
N PHE A 78 -12.83 -5.31 24.00
CA PHE A 78 -12.98 -6.04 22.74
C PHE A 78 -11.86 -5.75 21.71
N PHE A 79 -11.40 -4.49 21.69
CA PHE A 79 -10.34 -4.02 20.76
C PHE A 79 -8.93 -4.09 21.36
N GLY A 80 -8.77 -4.52 22.64
CA GLY A 80 -7.47 -4.59 23.31
C GLY A 80 -6.81 -3.22 23.53
N ILE A 81 -7.60 -2.19 23.79
CA ILE A 81 -7.15 -0.79 23.92
C ILE A 81 -6.69 -0.47 25.36
N GLU A 82 -6.90 -1.35 26.35
CA GLU A 82 -6.73 -1.09 27.77
C GLU A 82 -5.33 -0.55 28.12
N ASN A 83 -4.27 -1.07 27.52
CA ASN A 83 -2.89 -0.69 27.82
C ASN A 83 -2.52 0.75 27.39
N TRP A 84 -3.31 1.34 26.53
CA TRP A 84 -3.09 2.72 26.02
C TRP A 84 -4.34 3.60 26.12
N PHE A 85 -5.32 3.17 26.91
CA PHE A 85 -6.60 3.84 27.12
C PHE A 85 -6.47 5.32 27.59
N TYR A 86 -5.48 5.60 28.43
CA TYR A 86 -5.23 6.94 28.98
C TYR A 86 -4.20 7.76 28.22
N LYS A 87 -3.60 7.20 27.15
CA LYS A 87 -2.62 7.93 26.33
C LYS A 87 -3.24 9.07 25.54
N ASN A 88 -2.38 10.01 25.13
CA ASN A 88 -2.76 10.99 24.12
C ASN A 88 -2.80 10.32 22.74
N VAL A 89 -3.70 10.77 21.86
CA VAL A 89 -3.78 10.25 20.49
C VAL A 89 -2.51 10.49 19.70
N THR A 90 -1.79 11.60 20.00
CA THR A 90 -0.48 11.91 19.36
C THR A 90 0.63 10.93 19.70
N GLU A 91 0.51 10.14 20.77
CA GLU A 91 1.47 9.12 21.16
C GLU A 91 1.23 7.76 20.45
N LEU A 92 0.12 7.64 19.71
CA LEU A 92 -0.27 6.40 19.04
C LEU A 92 0.43 6.23 17.71
N SER A 93 0.75 4.97 17.38
CA SER A 93 1.15 4.60 16.02
C SER A 93 -0.01 4.73 15.03
N GLY A 94 0.28 4.79 13.72
CA GLY A 94 -0.74 4.84 12.68
C GLY A 94 -1.76 3.69 12.77
N GLY A 95 -1.29 2.47 13.04
CA GLY A 95 -2.16 1.31 13.24
C GLY A 95 -3.05 1.42 14.48
N GLN A 96 -2.52 1.95 15.59
CA GLN A 96 -3.31 2.19 16.79
C GLN A 96 -4.37 3.29 16.56
N LYS A 97 -4.04 4.35 15.81
CA LYS A 97 -5.02 5.38 15.44
C LYS A 97 -6.13 4.82 14.56
N GLN A 98 -5.80 3.96 13.61
CA GLN A 98 -6.79 3.32 12.75
C GLN A 98 -7.72 2.40 13.56
N LEU A 99 -7.15 1.63 14.50
CA LEU A 99 -7.92 0.79 15.42
C LEU A 99 -8.81 1.63 16.33
N LEU A 100 -8.33 2.78 16.82
CA LEU A 100 -9.11 3.72 17.62
C LEU A 100 -10.27 4.30 16.81
N SER A 101 -10.05 4.69 15.55
CA SER A 101 -11.10 5.19 14.65
C SER A 101 -12.20 4.14 14.43
N LEU A 102 -11.83 2.87 14.24
CA LEU A 102 -12.81 1.79 14.15
C LEU A 102 -13.56 1.58 15.47
N ALA A 103 -12.83 1.56 16.59
CA ALA A 103 -13.42 1.34 17.92
C ALA A 103 -14.38 2.45 18.32
N SER A 104 -14.06 3.73 18.02
CA SER A 104 -14.94 4.87 18.32
C SER A 104 -16.27 4.80 17.53
N VAL A 105 -16.21 4.35 16.28
CA VAL A 105 -17.42 4.12 15.45
C VAL A 105 -18.21 2.92 15.99
N MET A 106 -17.55 1.82 16.33
CA MET A 106 -18.21 0.61 16.85
C MET A 106 -18.84 0.80 18.23
N ALA A 107 -18.37 1.79 19.02
CA ALA A 107 -19.01 2.16 20.30
C ALA A 107 -20.50 2.57 20.12
N MET A 108 -20.86 3.11 18.96
CA MET A 108 -22.24 3.47 18.60
C MET A 108 -23.07 2.25 18.18
N GLN A 109 -22.47 1.08 17.96
CA GLN A 109 -23.10 -0.16 17.52
C GLN A 109 -23.88 -0.01 16.20
N PRO A 110 -23.24 0.41 15.10
CA PRO A 110 -23.92 0.61 13.82
C PRO A 110 -24.35 -0.72 13.20
N GLY A 111 -25.50 -0.70 12.49
CA GLY A 111 -25.95 -1.85 11.71
C GLY A 111 -25.18 -2.03 10.39
N VAL A 112 -24.65 -0.93 9.84
CA VAL A 112 -23.79 -0.92 8.65
C VAL A 112 -22.51 -0.15 8.96
N LEU A 113 -21.37 -0.73 8.58
CA LEU A 113 -20.06 -0.11 8.68
C LEU A 113 -19.48 0.06 7.28
N VAL A 114 -19.13 1.28 6.91
CA VAL A 114 -18.47 1.63 5.66
C VAL A 114 -17.03 2.01 5.96
N LEU A 115 -16.09 1.36 5.29
CA LEU A 115 -14.65 1.63 5.46
C LEU A 115 -14.03 1.94 4.10
N ASP A 116 -13.32 3.05 4.05
CA ASP A 116 -12.65 3.52 2.85
C ASP A 116 -11.14 3.29 2.97
N GLU A 117 -10.63 2.27 2.29
CA GLU A 117 -9.22 1.84 2.30
C GLU A 117 -8.57 1.85 3.70
N PRO A 118 -9.17 1.20 4.70
CA PRO A 118 -8.72 1.35 6.10
C PRO A 118 -7.34 0.75 6.35
N THR A 119 -6.82 -0.10 5.47
CA THR A 119 -5.50 -0.71 5.63
C THR A 119 -4.38 0.01 4.87
N ALA A 120 -4.69 1.08 4.14
CA ALA A 120 -3.73 1.80 3.28
C ALA A 120 -2.49 2.32 4.02
N GLN A 121 -2.61 2.62 5.33
CA GLN A 121 -1.51 3.13 6.16
C GLN A 121 -0.86 2.06 7.04
N LEU A 122 -1.35 0.81 7.00
CA LEU A 122 -0.89 -0.28 7.85
C LEU A 122 0.23 -1.09 7.17
N ASP A 123 1.13 -1.65 7.98
CA ASP A 123 2.02 -2.68 7.48
C ASP A 123 1.24 -3.99 7.22
N PRO A 124 1.83 -4.99 6.52
CA PRO A 124 1.11 -6.19 6.16
C PRO A 124 0.54 -6.98 7.35
N ILE A 125 1.23 -6.99 8.50
CA ILE A 125 0.79 -7.71 9.70
C ILE A 125 -0.41 -6.98 10.32
N ALA A 126 -0.27 -5.68 10.57
CA ALA A 126 -1.35 -4.87 11.14
C ALA A 126 -2.59 -4.82 10.22
N ALA A 127 -2.40 -4.85 8.90
CA ALA A 127 -3.49 -4.92 7.93
C ALA A 127 -4.25 -6.25 8.01
N ALA A 128 -3.53 -7.37 8.06
CA ALA A 128 -4.14 -8.68 8.22
C ALA A 128 -4.92 -8.79 9.54
N ASP A 129 -4.36 -8.31 10.65
CA ASP A 129 -5.03 -8.29 11.96
C ASP A 129 -6.29 -7.41 11.92
N PHE A 130 -6.23 -6.25 11.28
CA PHE A 130 -7.36 -5.35 11.13
C PHE A 130 -8.50 -5.99 10.31
N LEU A 131 -8.20 -6.61 9.17
CA LEU A 131 -9.19 -7.30 8.35
C LEU A 131 -9.78 -8.53 9.06
N ALA A 132 -8.95 -9.29 9.79
CA ALA A 132 -9.43 -10.40 10.62
C ALA A 132 -10.41 -9.91 11.70
N LEU A 133 -10.14 -8.74 12.31
CA LEU A 133 -11.04 -8.11 13.27
C LEU A 133 -12.36 -7.68 12.61
N LEU A 134 -12.33 -7.13 11.40
CA LEU A 134 -13.56 -6.83 10.65
C LEU A 134 -14.38 -8.10 10.38
N GLY A 135 -13.73 -9.19 9.99
CA GLY A 135 -14.38 -10.48 9.83
C GLY A 135 -15.03 -10.99 11.14
N LYS A 136 -14.37 -10.76 12.30
CA LYS A 136 -14.92 -11.06 13.62
C LYS A 136 -16.15 -10.21 13.93
N ILE A 137 -16.09 -8.89 13.71
CA ILE A 137 -17.22 -7.96 13.88
C ILE A 137 -18.41 -8.40 13.04
N ASN A 138 -18.20 -8.73 11.78
CA ASN A 138 -19.28 -9.20 10.90
C ASN A 138 -19.93 -10.50 11.42
N ARG A 139 -19.14 -11.50 11.80
CA ARG A 139 -19.67 -12.81 12.23
C ARG A 139 -20.30 -12.78 13.61
N GLU A 140 -19.71 -12.06 14.58
CA GLU A 140 -20.15 -12.09 15.97
C GLU A 140 -21.23 -11.03 16.28
N LEU A 141 -21.14 -9.86 15.65
CA LEU A 141 -22.08 -8.75 15.89
C LEU A 141 -23.16 -8.61 14.80
N GLY A 142 -23.01 -9.33 13.67
CA GLY A 142 -23.95 -9.23 12.55
C GLY A 142 -23.91 -7.89 11.80
N THR A 143 -22.91 -7.05 12.04
CA THR A 143 -22.75 -5.77 11.35
C THR A 143 -22.46 -6.00 9.87
N THR A 144 -23.24 -5.37 8.99
CA THR A 144 -22.96 -5.38 7.55
C THR A 144 -21.77 -4.49 7.25
N ILE A 145 -20.76 -5.03 6.56
CA ILE A 145 -19.52 -4.30 6.24
C ILE A 145 -19.46 -4.02 4.74
N ILE A 146 -19.25 -2.76 4.38
CA ILE A 146 -18.92 -2.30 3.03
C ILE A 146 -17.49 -1.79 3.08
N LEU A 147 -16.60 -2.44 2.35
CA LEU A 147 -15.16 -2.17 2.40
C LEU A 147 -14.65 -1.85 0.99
N THR A 148 -13.96 -0.72 0.81
CA THR A 148 -13.08 -0.51 -0.34
C THR A 148 -11.67 -0.90 0.05
N GLU A 149 -10.98 -1.67 -0.79
CA GLU A 149 -9.64 -2.18 -0.45
C GLU A 149 -8.81 -2.49 -1.71
N HIS A 150 -7.49 -2.29 -1.60
CA HIS A 150 -6.51 -2.68 -2.61
C HIS A 150 -5.74 -3.95 -2.22
N ARG A 151 -5.73 -4.34 -0.94
CA ARG A 151 -5.07 -5.54 -0.43
C ARG A 151 -6.00 -6.74 -0.51
N LEU A 152 -6.21 -7.23 -1.72
CA LEU A 152 -7.22 -8.24 -1.99
C LEU A 152 -6.82 -9.63 -1.49
N GLU A 153 -5.52 -9.91 -1.31
CA GLU A 153 -5.02 -11.18 -0.74
C GLU A 153 -5.65 -11.49 0.63
N GLU A 154 -5.79 -10.46 1.47
CA GLU A 154 -6.34 -10.59 2.81
C GLU A 154 -7.86 -10.35 2.86
N ALA A 155 -8.40 -9.52 1.96
CA ALA A 155 -9.82 -9.13 1.98
C ALA A 155 -10.76 -10.18 1.36
N PHE A 156 -10.36 -10.82 0.26
CA PHE A 156 -11.18 -11.78 -0.48
C PHE A 156 -11.68 -12.96 0.36
N PRO A 157 -10.85 -13.57 1.25
CA PRO A 157 -11.31 -14.70 2.07
C PRO A 157 -12.46 -14.38 3.03
N PHE A 158 -12.67 -13.11 3.34
CA PHE A 158 -13.76 -12.65 4.23
C PHE A 158 -14.97 -12.08 3.47
N ALA A 159 -14.79 -11.74 2.19
CA ALA A 159 -15.84 -11.16 1.38
C ALA A 159 -16.92 -12.21 1.03
N THR A 160 -18.19 -11.84 1.20
CA THR A 160 -19.34 -12.66 0.75
C THR A 160 -19.81 -12.26 -0.65
N ARG A 161 -19.44 -11.05 -1.09
CA ARG A 161 -19.80 -10.46 -2.38
C ARG A 161 -18.76 -9.42 -2.75
N VAL A 162 -18.36 -9.39 -4.00
CA VAL A 162 -17.37 -8.45 -4.52
C VAL A 162 -17.99 -7.66 -5.67
N ILE A 163 -17.90 -6.33 -5.55
CA ILE A 163 -18.31 -5.39 -6.59
C ILE A 163 -17.05 -4.74 -7.15
N VAL A 164 -16.78 -4.95 -8.43
CA VAL A 164 -15.68 -4.28 -9.13
C VAL A 164 -16.21 -3.09 -9.88
N MET A 165 -15.61 -1.93 -9.65
CA MET A 165 -15.97 -0.67 -10.31
C MET A 165 -14.85 -0.21 -11.22
N ASN A 166 -15.22 0.27 -12.40
CA ASN A 166 -14.31 0.91 -13.36
C ASN A 166 -14.98 2.15 -13.94
N GLU A 167 -14.27 3.27 -13.98
CA GLU A 167 -14.77 4.56 -14.52
C GLU A 167 -16.15 4.97 -13.98
N GLY A 168 -16.40 4.71 -12.70
CA GLY A 168 -17.67 5.03 -12.04
C GLY A 168 -18.82 4.06 -12.33
N ALA A 169 -18.61 3.00 -13.13
CA ALA A 169 -19.60 1.98 -13.45
C ALA A 169 -19.25 0.63 -12.79
N ILE A 170 -20.25 -0.19 -12.51
CA ILE A 170 -20.08 -1.56 -12.02
C ILE A 170 -19.65 -2.44 -13.20
N LEU A 171 -18.43 -2.98 -13.13
CA LEU A 171 -17.88 -3.91 -14.11
C LEU A 171 -18.36 -5.34 -13.86
N CYS A 172 -18.38 -5.78 -12.60
CA CYS A 172 -18.97 -7.03 -12.16
C CYS A 172 -19.44 -6.96 -10.69
N ASP A 173 -20.35 -7.83 -10.34
CA ASP A 173 -20.96 -7.95 -9.02
C ASP A 173 -21.31 -9.43 -8.82
N ASP A 174 -20.45 -10.15 -8.10
CA ASP A 174 -20.57 -11.61 -7.94
C ASP A 174 -19.89 -12.08 -6.65
N LYS A 175 -19.92 -13.40 -6.42
CA LYS A 175 -19.13 -14.05 -5.38
C LYS A 175 -17.64 -13.94 -5.67
N PRO A 176 -16.78 -13.88 -4.64
CA PRO A 176 -15.33 -13.75 -4.82
C PRO A 176 -14.73 -14.78 -5.80
N GLU A 177 -15.18 -16.03 -5.74
CA GLU A 177 -14.65 -17.13 -6.58
C GLU A 177 -14.83 -16.88 -8.08
N ASN A 178 -15.88 -16.17 -8.48
CA ASN A 178 -16.24 -15.91 -9.87
C ASN A 178 -15.55 -14.67 -10.44
N VAL A 179 -15.22 -13.70 -9.59
CA VAL A 179 -14.73 -12.37 -10.00
C VAL A 179 -13.44 -12.46 -10.82
N GLY A 180 -12.52 -13.34 -10.41
CA GLY A 180 -11.26 -13.51 -11.14
C GLY A 180 -11.43 -13.94 -12.58
N LEU A 181 -12.31 -14.90 -12.86
CA LEU A 181 -12.62 -15.33 -14.22
C LEU A 181 -13.29 -14.21 -15.03
N ILE A 182 -14.28 -13.55 -14.44
CA ILE A 182 -14.99 -12.45 -15.10
C ILE A 182 -14.02 -11.35 -15.53
N LEU A 183 -13.06 -10.98 -14.66
CA LEU A 183 -12.06 -9.96 -14.98
C LEU A 183 -11.07 -10.43 -16.03
N LYS A 184 -10.64 -11.70 -15.99
CA LYS A 184 -9.77 -12.31 -17.01
C LYS A 184 -10.46 -12.31 -18.37
N ASP A 185 -11.70 -12.82 -18.46
CA ASP A 185 -12.47 -12.91 -19.70
C ASP A 185 -12.74 -11.54 -20.33
N LYS A 186 -12.87 -10.50 -19.48
CA LYS A 186 -13.02 -9.10 -19.94
C LYS A 186 -11.69 -8.43 -20.31
N GLY A 187 -10.55 -9.10 -20.12
CA GLY A 187 -9.23 -8.50 -20.35
C GLY A 187 -8.94 -7.29 -19.46
N SER A 188 -9.53 -7.24 -18.26
CA SER A 188 -9.37 -6.08 -17.36
C SER A 188 -8.03 -6.10 -16.64
N GLY A 189 -7.29 -4.99 -16.67
CA GLY A 189 -6.06 -4.80 -15.87
C GLY A 189 -6.26 -4.99 -14.37
N MET A 190 -7.50 -4.85 -13.87
CA MET A 190 -7.85 -5.15 -12.47
C MET A 190 -7.65 -6.63 -12.09
N PHE A 191 -7.55 -7.55 -13.06
CA PHE A 191 -7.19 -8.95 -12.80
C PHE A 191 -5.83 -9.06 -12.10
N LEU A 192 -4.89 -8.15 -12.35
CA LEU A 192 -3.58 -8.13 -11.72
C LEU A 192 -3.64 -7.87 -10.20
N ALA A 193 -4.73 -7.28 -9.71
CA ALA A 193 -4.98 -7.07 -8.29
C ALA A 193 -5.50 -8.31 -7.56
N MET A 194 -5.97 -9.34 -8.29
CA MET A 194 -6.56 -10.53 -7.69
C MET A 194 -5.56 -11.30 -6.80
N PRO A 195 -6.05 -12.05 -5.80
CA PRO A 195 -5.21 -12.89 -4.95
C PRO A 195 -4.27 -13.80 -5.75
N THR A 196 -3.07 -13.99 -5.22
CA THR A 196 -2.00 -14.80 -5.83
C THR A 196 -2.49 -16.17 -6.30
N ALA A 197 -3.23 -16.88 -5.44
CA ALA A 197 -3.73 -18.23 -5.75
C ALA A 197 -4.70 -18.22 -6.93
N MET A 198 -5.59 -17.23 -7.01
CA MET A 198 -6.53 -17.03 -8.11
C MET A 198 -5.82 -16.70 -9.43
N ARG A 199 -4.79 -15.84 -9.36
CA ARG A 199 -4.01 -15.47 -10.56
C ARG A 199 -3.27 -16.68 -11.15
N VAL A 200 -2.66 -17.51 -10.30
CA VAL A 200 -2.02 -18.76 -10.74
C VAL A 200 -3.04 -19.72 -11.35
N TRP A 201 -4.15 -19.93 -10.63
CA TRP A 201 -5.21 -20.83 -11.10
C TRP A 201 -5.79 -20.41 -12.46
N ALA A 202 -6.03 -19.14 -12.65
CA ALA A 202 -6.56 -18.60 -13.90
C ALA A 202 -5.57 -18.65 -15.07
N ALA A 203 -4.27 -18.74 -14.80
CA ALA A 203 -3.23 -18.82 -15.85
C ALA A 203 -2.95 -20.25 -16.33
N VAL A 204 -3.48 -21.28 -15.65
CA VAL A 204 -3.30 -22.68 -16.01
C VAL A 204 -4.62 -23.31 -16.38
N GLU A 205 -4.62 -24.16 -17.39
CA GLU A 205 -5.80 -24.95 -17.74
C GLU A 205 -6.06 -26.01 -16.67
N THR A 206 -7.21 -25.97 -16.04
CA THR A 206 -7.59 -26.88 -14.96
C THR A 206 -9.11 -26.99 -14.81
N LYS A 207 -9.57 -28.11 -14.23
CA LYS A 207 -10.98 -28.33 -13.83
C LYS A 207 -11.18 -28.19 -12.32
N LEU A 208 -10.09 -27.90 -11.58
CA LEU A 208 -10.13 -27.72 -10.14
C LEU A 208 -10.81 -26.39 -9.76
N ASP A 209 -11.39 -26.34 -8.58
CA ASP A 209 -12.04 -25.14 -8.06
C ASP A 209 -11.04 -24.00 -7.85
N CYS A 210 -11.52 -22.74 -7.97
CA CYS A 210 -10.74 -21.54 -7.80
C CYS A 210 -10.26 -21.39 -6.34
N PRO A 211 -8.96 -21.39 -6.07
CA PRO A 211 -8.44 -21.22 -4.72
C PRO A 211 -8.52 -19.75 -4.30
N MET A 212 -8.99 -19.50 -3.06
CA MET A 212 -9.20 -18.16 -2.51
C MET A 212 -8.11 -17.72 -1.54
N THR A 213 -7.40 -18.67 -0.94
CA THR A 213 -6.36 -18.41 0.05
C THR A 213 -5.03 -19.04 -0.38
N VAL A 214 -3.94 -18.59 0.26
CA VAL A 214 -2.62 -19.24 0.09
C VAL A 214 -2.67 -20.74 0.41
N ARG A 215 -3.47 -21.15 1.41
CA ARG A 215 -3.65 -22.57 1.78
C ARG A 215 -4.37 -23.35 0.69
N ASP A 216 -5.46 -22.79 0.15
CA ASP A 216 -6.20 -23.42 -0.94
C ASP A 216 -5.34 -23.51 -2.19
N GLY A 217 -4.57 -22.47 -2.47
CA GLY A 217 -3.58 -22.45 -3.55
C GLY A 217 -2.49 -23.51 -3.39
N SER A 218 -2.01 -23.74 -2.17
CA SER A 218 -1.06 -24.83 -1.88
C SER A 218 -1.68 -26.20 -2.16
N SER A 219 -2.94 -26.41 -1.77
CA SER A 219 -3.69 -27.65 -2.04
C SER A 219 -3.95 -27.82 -3.54
N PHE A 220 -4.32 -26.73 -4.23
CA PHE A 220 -4.49 -26.69 -5.68
C PHE A 220 -3.21 -27.11 -6.41
N LEU A 221 -2.05 -26.57 -6.05
CA LEU A 221 -0.77 -26.91 -6.65
C LEU A 221 -0.42 -28.40 -6.44
N SER A 222 -0.67 -28.94 -5.24
CA SER A 222 -0.45 -30.36 -4.95
C SER A 222 -1.30 -31.26 -5.84
N GLN A 223 -2.59 -30.95 -6.00
CA GLN A 223 -3.49 -31.69 -6.90
C GLN A 223 -3.07 -31.55 -8.37
N ARG A 224 -2.64 -30.35 -8.78
CA ARG A 224 -2.19 -30.08 -10.16
C ARG A 224 -0.95 -30.89 -10.54
N VAL A 225 -0.02 -31.11 -9.60
CA VAL A 225 1.18 -31.94 -9.82
C VAL A 225 0.83 -33.40 -10.08
N ASP A 226 -0.23 -33.92 -9.46
CA ASP A 226 -0.71 -35.26 -9.71
C ASP A 226 -1.25 -35.42 -11.15
N GLU A 227 -1.76 -34.33 -11.75
CA GLU A 227 -2.25 -34.33 -13.13
C GLU A 227 -1.14 -34.09 -14.16
N GLN A 228 -0.15 -33.24 -13.87
CA GLN A 228 0.92 -32.86 -14.76
C GLN A 228 2.19 -32.47 -13.98
N ALA A 229 3.35 -33.02 -14.40
CA ALA A 229 4.63 -32.69 -13.80
C ALA A 229 4.98 -31.21 -13.94
N LEU A 230 5.58 -30.64 -12.90
CA LEU A 230 6.08 -29.26 -12.93
C LEU A 230 7.32 -29.14 -13.80
N LEU A 231 7.43 -28.03 -14.52
CA LEU A 231 8.64 -27.64 -15.21
C LEU A 231 9.68 -27.12 -14.21
N PRO A 232 10.98 -27.28 -14.50
CA PRO A 232 12.03 -26.71 -13.65
C PRO A 232 11.93 -25.19 -13.65
N LEU A 233 12.15 -24.59 -12.47
CA LEU A 233 12.20 -23.15 -12.34
C LEU A 233 13.37 -22.57 -13.12
N ALA A 234 13.09 -21.64 -14.03
CA ALA A 234 14.10 -20.95 -14.81
C ALA A 234 15.08 -20.17 -13.92
N GLU A 235 16.38 -20.28 -14.19
CA GLU A 235 17.37 -19.41 -13.55
C GLU A 235 17.24 -17.99 -14.10
N LYS A 236 17.06 -17.00 -13.19
CA LYS A 236 17.08 -15.58 -13.58
C LYS A 236 18.53 -15.13 -13.62
N GLU A 237 18.94 -14.53 -14.73
CA GLU A 237 20.27 -13.91 -14.84
C GLU A 237 20.38 -12.77 -13.81
N HIS A 238 21.50 -12.74 -13.09
CA HIS A 238 21.79 -11.65 -12.19
C HIS A 238 22.36 -10.48 -12.99
N PRO A 239 21.82 -9.27 -12.83
CA PRO A 239 22.37 -8.11 -13.51
C PRO A 239 23.82 -7.89 -13.07
N THR A 240 24.69 -7.64 -14.05
CA THR A 240 26.06 -7.22 -13.79
C THR A 240 26.12 -5.71 -13.71
N TYR A 241 26.75 -5.18 -12.67
CA TYR A 241 26.85 -3.75 -12.44
C TYR A 241 28.27 -3.27 -12.69
N PRO A 242 28.45 -2.02 -13.16
CA PRO A 242 29.75 -1.36 -13.14
C PRO A 242 30.33 -1.34 -11.71
N ASP A 243 31.66 -1.31 -11.58
CA ASP A 243 32.30 -1.18 -10.26
C ASP A 243 32.16 0.22 -9.63
N GLU A 244 31.47 1.12 -10.31
CA GLU A 244 31.17 2.49 -9.84
C GLU A 244 30.14 2.46 -8.71
N VAL A 245 30.56 2.86 -7.50
CA VAL A 245 29.68 3.01 -6.33
C VAL A 245 29.07 4.41 -6.35
N THR A 246 27.75 4.50 -6.45
CA THR A 246 27.02 5.77 -6.50
C THR A 246 26.50 6.22 -5.14
N LEU A 247 26.19 5.25 -4.25
CA LEU A 247 25.75 5.51 -2.89
C LEU A 247 26.53 4.63 -1.91
N GLU A 248 27.18 5.25 -0.93
CA GLU A 248 27.86 4.56 0.16
C GLU A 248 27.46 5.18 1.49
N CYS A 249 26.96 4.35 2.39
CA CYS A 249 26.70 4.66 3.79
C CYS A 249 27.65 3.84 4.64
N ASP A 250 28.34 4.46 5.57
CA ASP A 250 29.31 3.82 6.45
C ASP A 250 29.02 4.12 7.91
N ASP A 251 28.60 3.08 8.67
CA ASP A 251 28.36 3.10 10.12
C ASP A 251 27.50 4.29 10.58
N LEU A 252 26.34 4.52 9.91
CA LEU A 252 25.44 5.64 10.22
C LEU A 252 24.68 5.41 11.53
N TRP A 253 24.71 6.43 12.40
CA TRP A 253 23.94 6.48 13.64
C TRP A 253 23.11 7.75 13.71
N PHE A 254 21.82 7.62 14.07
CA PHE A 254 20.91 8.75 14.18
C PHE A 254 19.89 8.57 15.29
N ARG A 255 19.64 9.67 16.02
CA ARG A 255 18.52 9.85 16.96
C ARG A 255 17.91 11.23 16.78
N TYR A 256 16.64 11.37 17.11
CA TYR A 256 15.95 12.66 16.96
C TYR A 256 16.37 13.69 18.02
N GLU A 257 16.53 13.25 19.26
CA GLU A 257 16.94 14.08 20.40
C GLU A 257 18.09 13.40 21.15
N LYS A 258 18.87 14.19 21.88
CA LYS A 258 20.10 13.71 22.55
C LYS A 258 19.83 12.55 23.52
N ASP A 259 18.69 12.56 24.19
CA ASP A 259 18.30 11.56 25.20
C ASP A 259 17.30 10.51 24.66
N SER A 260 16.97 10.56 23.36
CA SER A 260 16.09 9.59 22.71
C SER A 260 16.87 8.36 22.28
N PRO A 261 16.20 7.18 22.18
CA PRO A 261 16.81 5.98 21.60
C PRO A 261 17.30 6.21 20.17
N ASP A 262 18.36 5.51 19.80
CA ASP A 262 18.84 5.52 18.41
C ASP A 262 17.82 4.85 17.50
N VAL A 263 17.52 5.52 16.38
CA VAL A 263 16.60 5.05 15.34
C VAL A 263 17.37 4.37 14.20
N VAL A 264 18.57 4.86 13.89
CA VAL A 264 19.51 4.24 12.97
C VAL A 264 20.74 3.83 13.76
N LYS A 265 21.18 2.58 13.61
CA LYS A 265 22.19 1.96 14.48
C LYS A 265 23.23 1.22 13.65
N GLY A 266 24.34 1.88 13.30
CA GLY A 266 25.43 1.28 12.54
C GLY A 266 25.01 0.87 11.12
N PHE A 267 24.13 1.64 10.50
CA PHE A 267 23.65 1.32 9.15
C PHE A 267 24.74 1.52 8.12
N SER A 268 25.04 0.46 7.37
CA SER A 268 26.01 0.48 6.27
C SER A 268 25.39 -0.12 5.02
N LEU A 269 25.58 0.54 3.87
CA LEU A 269 25.06 0.10 2.58
C LEU A 269 25.93 0.64 1.44
N LYS A 270 26.19 -0.18 0.43
CA LYS A 270 26.86 0.24 -0.81
C LYS A 270 26.01 -0.15 -2.00
N LEU A 271 25.70 0.81 -2.86
CA LEU A 271 24.98 0.60 -4.11
C LEU A 271 25.84 1.00 -5.29
N ARG A 272 25.84 0.14 -6.31
CA ARG A 272 26.49 0.37 -7.58
C ARG A 272 25.55 1.09 -8.55
N LYS A 273 26.13 1.70 -9.56
CA LYS A 273 25.38 2.38 -10.62
C LYS A 273 24.42 1.44 -11.32
N GLY A 274 23.13 1.84 -11.41
CA GLY A 274 22.08 1.02 -12.02
C GLY A 274 21.57 -0.12 -11.13
N GLU A 275 21.93 -0.17 -9.84
CA GLU A 275 21.39 -1.16 -8.91
C GLU A 275 20.05 -0.72 -8.35
N PHE A 276 19.08 -1.64 -8.31
CA PHE A 276 17.79 -1.43 -7.65
C PHE A 276 17.75 -2.25 -6.35
N TYR A 277 17.85 -1.55 -5.22
CA TYR A 277 17.84 -2.15 -3.89
C TYR A 277 16.54 -1.80 -3.15
N ALA A 278 15.86 -2.80 -2.61
CA ALA A 278 14.66 -2.64 -1.80
C ALA A 278 14.93 -2.92 -0.32
N ILE A 279 14.63 -1.96 0.55
CA ILE A 279 14.65 -2.11 2.01
C ILE A 279 13.25 -2.46 2.49
N LEU A 280 13.13 -3.60 3.16
CA LEU A 280 11.90 -4.15 3.72
C LEU A 280 12.00 -4.19 5.26
N GLY A 281 10.86 -4.22 5.96
CA GLY A 281 10.85 -4.29 7.44
C GLY A 281 9.58 -3.69 8.05
N GLY A 282 9.33 -3.92 9.33
CA GLY A 282 8.14 -3.44 10.04
C GLY A 282 8.01 -1.92 10.13
N ASN A 283 6.79 -1.43 10.42
CA ASN A 283 6.57 -0.01 10.68
C ASN A 283 7.33 0.45 11.95
N GLY A 284 7.82 1.69 11.90
CA GLY A 284 8.59 2.26 13.03
C GLY A 284 10.02 1.74 13.18
N ALA A 285 10.49 0.83 12.32
CA ALA A 285 11.86 0.30 12.39
C ALA A 285 12.95 1.35 12.08
N GLY A 286 12.62 2.49 11.46
CA GLY A 286 13.57 3.56 11.14
C GLY A 286 13.88 3.72 9.65
N LYS A 287 13.24 2.96 8.75
CA LYS A 287 13.49 2.97 7.29
C LYS A 287 13.41 4.36 6.65
N SER A 288 12.26 5.04 6.83
CA SER A 288 12.07 6.41 6.31
C SER A 288 13.02 7.42 6.95
N THR A 289 13.40 7.21 8.22
CA THR A 289 14.41 8.02 8.90
C THR A 289 15.78 7.82 8.25
N THR A 290 16.14 6.59 7.90
CA THR A 290 17.38 6.27 7.18
C THR A 290 17.43 6.99 5.82
N LEU A 291 16.34 6.97 5.04
CA LEU A 291 16.28 7.73 3.78
C LEU A 291 16.44 9.23 3.99
N LYS A 292 15.86 9.81 5.08
CA LYS A 292 16.05 11.23 5.43
C LYS A 292 17.49 11.56 5.81
N VAL A 293 18.21 10.63 6.44
CA VAL A 293 19.64 10.78 6.73
C VAL A 293 20.45 10.70 5.43
N ILE A 294 20.19 9.72 4.58
CA ILE A 294 20.87 9.56 3.29
C ILE A 294 20.65 10.78 2.38
N SER A 295 19.42 11.33 2.36
CA SER A 295 19.10 12.52 1.56
C SER A 295 19.63 13.84 2.14
N GLY A 296 20.26 13.82 3.29
CA GLY A 296 20.77 15.04 3.96
C GLY A 296 19.68 15.89 4.64
N LEU A 297 18.42 15.45 4.66
CA LEU A 297 17.33 16.12 5.38
C LEU A 297 17.51 16.02 6.92
N ARG A 298 18.31 15.04 7.36
CA ARG A 298 18.74 14.87 8.74
C ARG A 298 20.22 14.52 8.75
N SER A 299 20.96 14.98 9.76
CA SER A 299 22.38 14.70 9.90
C SER A 299 22.61 13.57 10.88
N ALA A 300 23.32 12.53 10.47
CA ALA A 300 23.82 11.50 11.37
C ALA A 300 24.78 12.14 12.39
N TYR A 301 24.78 11.66 13.62
CA TYR A 301 25.78 12.11 14.60
C TYR A 301 27.08 11.28 14.53
N ARG A 302 27.06 10.16 13.82
CA ARG A 302 28.20 9.31 13.54
C ARG A 302 28.02 8.61 12.18
N GLY A 303 29.13 8.38 11.49
CA GLY A 303 29.18 7.77 10.17
C GLY A 303 29.08 8.77 9.03
N ASP A 304 29.29 8.31 7.81
CA ASP A 304 29.37 9.12 6.60
C ASP A 304 28.44 8.64 5.52
N VAL A 305 27.90 9.59 4.73
CA VAL A 305 27.15 9.32 3.49
C VAL A 305 27.92 9.92 2.32
N ARG A 306 28.22 9.11 1.31
CA ARG A 306 28.86 9.53 0.07
C ARG A 306 27.91 9.28 -1.10
N LEU A 307 27.62 10.32 -1.87
CA LEU A 307 26.74 10.27 -3.04
C LEU A 307 27.52 10.75 -4.27
N GLN A 308 27.36 10.05 -5.38
CA GLN A 308 27.91 10.46 -6.67
C GLN A 308 26.77 10.69 -7.66
N GLY A 309 26.57 11.95 -8.05
CA GLY A 309 25.50 12.37 -8.94
C GLY A 309 24.33 13.10 -8.26
N LYS A 310 23.30 13.38 -9.03
CA LYS A 310 22.11 14.11 -8.62
C LYS A 310 21.14 13.19 -7.87
N LEU A 311 20.74 13.60 -6.68
CA LEU A 311 19.80 12.86 -5.85
C LEU A 311 18.37 13.32 -6.07
N GLY A 312 17.45 12.38 -6.35
CA GLY A 312 16.01 12.54 -6.29
C GLY A 312 15.44 11.82 -5.07
N HIS A 313 14.50 12.44 -4.37
CA HIS A 313 13.86 11.82 -3.21
C HIS A 313 12.34 11.96 -3.31
N LEU A 314 11.64 10.84 -3.39
CA LEU A 314 10.18 10.75 -3.29
C LEU A 314 9.82 10.40 -1.83
N PRO A 315 9.29 11.34 -1.05
CA PRO A 315 8.93 11.10 0.35
C PRO A 315 7.62 10.32 0.47
N GLN A 316 7.41 9.67 1.61
CA GLN A 316 6.19 8.92 1.92
C GLN A 316 4.90 9.78 1.85
N ASN A 317 4.98 11.06 2.25
CA ASN A 317 3.88 12.01 2.07
C ASN A 317 4.16 12.90 0.85
N PRO A 318 3.46 12.68 -0.29
CA PRO A 318 3.68 13.42 -1.52
C PRO A 318 3.37 14.91 -1.40
N GLN A 319 2.46 15.30 -0.49
CA GLN A 319 2.04 16.69 -0.27
C GLN A 319 3.21 17.61 0.14
N THR A 320 4.26 17.07 0.74
CA THR A 320 5.45 17.84 1.12
C THR A 320 6.21 18.41 -0.06
N LEU A 321 5.96 17.90 -1.28
CA LEU A 321 6.58 18.38 -2.51
C LEU A 321 5.75 19.45 -3.24
N PHE A 322 4.48 19.63 -2.86
CA PHE A 322 3.59 20.55 -3.57
C PHE A 322 3.69 21.96 -3.01
N VAL A 323 3.96 22.94 -3.91
CA VAL A 323 4.18 24.33 -3.57
C VAL A 323 3.37 25.30 -4.44
N LYS A 324 2.61 24.79 -5.43
CA LYS A 324 1.83 25.58 -6.38
C LYS A 324 0.35 25.28 -6.31
N ARG A 325 -0.45 26.10 -7.00
CA ARG A 325 -1.91 25.99 -6.99
C ARG A 325 -2.45 24.95 -7.97
N THR A 326 -1.69 24.59 -9.01
CA THR A 326 -2.08 23.56 -9.96
C THR A 326 -0.96 22.55 -10.13
N VAL A 327 -1.32 21.31 -10.50
CA VAL A 327 -0.36 20.24 -10.83
C VAL A 327 0.60 20.73 -11.93
N ARG A 328 0.09 21.39 -12.96
CA ARG A 328 0.89 21.95 -14.05
C ARG A 328 1.97 22.89 -13.54
N GLU A 329 1.60 23.87 -12.73
CA GLU A 329 2.56 24.83 -12.16
C GLU A 329 3.61 24.14 -11.29
N ASP A 330 3.22 23.10 -10.53
CA ASP A 330 4.13 22.34 -9.69
C ASP A 330 5.17 21.56 -10.49
N LEU A 331 4.78 21.00 -11.64
CA LEU A 331 5.73 20.31 -12.54
C LEU A 331 6.72 21.31 -13.16
N TYR A 332 6.28 22.50 -13.57
CA TYR A 332 7.17 23.53 -14.12
C TYR A 332 8.08 24.18 -13.08
N GLU A 333 7.71 24.15 -11.78
CA GLU A 333 8.54 24.70 -10.71
C GLU A 333 9.92 24.02 -10.61
N VAL A 334 10.02 22.76 -11.04
CA VAL A 334 11.30 22.00 -11.05
C VAL A 334 12.37 22.72 -11.86
N PHE A 335 11.98 23.44 -12.93
CA PHE A 335 12.91 24.14 -13.81
C PHE A 335 13.24 25.57 -13.34
N ARG A 336 12.72 25.98 -12.17
CA ARG A 336 12.96 27.32 -11.64
C ARG A 336 14.45 27.56 -11.35
N GLY A 337 15.00 28.56 -12.03
CA GLY A 337 16.42 28.89 -11.92
C GLY A 337 17.35 28.13 -12.87
N GLU A 338 16.82 27.14 -13.61
CA GLU A 338 17.57 26.43 -14.65
C GLU A 338 17.50 27.19 -15.99
N LYS A 339 18.62 27.20 -16.73
CA LYS A 339 18.69 27.84 -18.05
C LYS A 339 18.29 26.86 -19.18
N ILE A 340 17.16 26.19 -19.02
CA ILE A 340 16.61 25.25 -20.01
C ILE A 340 15.63 25.98 -20.90
N PRO A 341 15.76 25.91 -22.24
CA PRO A 341 14.78 26.51 -23.18
C PRO A 341 13.36 26.00 -22.92
N LYS A 342 12.37 26.86 -22.98
CA LYS A 342 10.98 26.53 -22.68
C LYS A 342 10.46 25.37 -23.52
N GLU A 343 10.80 25.28 -24.78
CA GLU A 343 10.43 24.17 -25.67
C GLU A 343 10.90 22.80 -25.14
N LYS A 344 12.10 22.76 -24.54
CA LYS A 344 12.62 21.53 -23.92
C LYS A 344 11.90 21.21 -22.60
N GLN A 345 11.58 22.24 -21.80
CA GLN A 345 10.76 22.06 -20.59
C GLN A 345 9.38 21.50 -20.96
N ASP A 346 8.73 22.09 -21.97
CA ASP A 346 7.40 21.67 -22.43
C ASP A 346 7.41 20.22 -22.95
N ALA A 347 8.42 19.84 -23.71
CA ALA A 347 8.59 18.46 -24.20
C ALA A 347 8.79 17.46 -23.05
N GLU A 348 9.64 17.79 -22.07
CA GLU A 348 9.91 16.91 -20.95
C GLU A 348 8.70 16.79 -20.01
N VAL A 349 8.02 17.91 -19.71
CA VAL A 349 6.77 17.89 -18.94
C VAL A 349 5.71 17.06 -19.65
N ALA A 350 5.52 17.23 -20.98
CA ALA A 350 4.55 16.44 -21.73
C ALA A 350 4.85 14.93 -21.66
N ARG A 351 6.12 14.55 -21.82
CA ARG A 351 6.58 13.16 -21.73
C ARG A 351 6.28 12.57 -20.34
N ILE A 352 6.61 13.28 -19.27
CA ILE A 352 6.40 12.80 -17.90
C ILE A 352 4.91 12.79 -17.53
N VAL A 353 4.12 13.76 -18.00
CA VAL A 353 2.67 13.80 -17.80
C VAL A 353 2.00 12.58 -18.43
N GLU A 354 2.41 12.20 -19.63
CA GLU A 354 1.90 10.98 -20.29
C GLU A 354 2.32 9.73 -19.53
N LEU A 355 3.60 9.63 -19.18
CA LEU A 355 4.17 8.48 -18.44
C LEU A 355 3.49 8.25 -17.09
N CYS A 356 3.13 9.31 -16.38
CA CYS A 356 2.49 9.23 -15.05
C CYS A 356 0.94 9.30 -15.11
N GLY A 357 0.34 9.39 -16.29
CA GLY A 357 -1.11 9.46 -16.47
C GLY A 357 -1.74 10.68 -15.77
N LEU A 358 -1.15 11.90 -15.96
CA LEU A 358 -1.57 13.11 -15.23
C LEU A 358 -2.38 14.09 -16.08
N ARG A 359 -2.67 13.78 -17.35
CA ARG A 359 -3.26 14.73 -18.32
C ARG A 359 -4.55 15.39 -17.81
N GLU A 360 -5.43 14.64 -17.17
CA GLU A 360 -6.74 15.11 -16.70
C GLU A 360 -6.67 15.94 -15.40
N PHE A 361 -5.53 15.92 -14.71
CA PHE A 361 -5.36 16.55 -13.40
C PHE A 361 -4.51 17.81 -13.43
N LEU A 362 -3.94 18.18 -14.59
CA LEU A 362 -2.97 19.26 -14.72
C LEU A 362 -3.46 20.60 -14.18
N ASP A 363 -4.73 20.92 -14.35
CA ASP A 363 -5.33 22.18 -13.96
C ASP A 363 -6.04 22.14 -12.61
N ARG A 364 -5.99 20.97 -11.90
CA ARG A 364 -6.53 20.81 -10.56
C ARG A 364 -5.49 21.21 -9.51
N HIS A 365 -5.99 21.56 -8.31
CA HIS A 365 -5.13 21.78 -7.16
C HIS A 365 -4.54 20.45 -6.67
N PRO A 366 -3.24 20.34 -6.33
CA PRO A 366 -2.62 19.10 -5.92
C PRO A 366 -3.25 18.43 -4.69
N TYR A 367 -3.95 19.20 -3.85
CA TYR A 367 -4.67 18.65 -2.69
C TYR A 367 -6.09 18.18 -3.00
N ASP A 368 -6.64 18.51 -4.20
CA ASP A 368 -7.99 18.15 -4.62
C ASP A 368 -8.04 16.88 -5.49
N ILE A 369 -6.88 16.23 -5.67
CA ILE A 369 -6.75 14.96 -6.39
C ILE A 369 -6.59 13.80 -5.38
N SER A 370 -6.90 12.56 -5.81
CA SER A 370 -6.80 11.37 -4.98
C SER A 370 -5.38 11.10 -4.49
N GLY A 371 -5.21 10.31 -3.42
CA GLY A 371 -3.90 9.97 -2.87
C GLY A 371 -2.96 9.31 -3.88
N GLY A 372 -3.49 8.42 -4.74
CA GLY A 372 -2.72 7.80 -5.82
C GLY A 372 -2.29 8.81 -6.91
N GLU A 373 -3.16 9.75 -7.28
CA GLU A 373 -2.85 10.83 -8.22
C GLU A 373 -1.81 11.81 -7.63
N GLN A 374 -1.89 12.10 -6.32
CA GLN A 374 -0.87 12.87 -5.61
C GLN A 374 0.49 12.17 -5.66
N GLN A 375 0.51 10.86 -5.42
CA GLN A 375 1.74 10.06 -5.48
C GLN A 375 2.34 10.05 -6.89
N ARG A 376 1.52 9.89 -7.94
CA ARG A 376 1.95 9.99 -9.34
C ARG A 376 2.47 11.38 -9.69
N THR A 377 1.82 12.43 -9.20
CA THR A 377 2.28 13.82 -9.40
C THR A 377 3.62 14.08 -8.72
N ALA A 378 3.81 13.61 -7.49
CA ALA A 378 5.08 13.72 -6.77
C ALA A 378 6.21 12.95 -7.47
N LEU A 379 5.92 11.72 -7.95
CA LEU A 379 6.85 10.94 -8.76
C LEU A 379 7.25 11.70 -10.02
N ALA A 380 6.29 12.23 -10.79
CA ALA A 380 6.54 13.02 -11.97
C ALA A 380 7.48 14.20 -11.68
N LYS A 381 7.24 14.92 -10.59
CA LYS A 381 8.06 16.04 -10.15
C LYS A 381 9.50 15.62 -9.86
N VAL A 382 9.70 14.48 -9.19
CA VAL A 382 11.04 13.94 -8.91
C VAL A 382 11.72 13.49 -10.20
N LEU A 383 11.03 12.81 -11.11
CA LEU A 383 11.58 12.35 -12.38
C LEU A 383 12.02 13.49 -13.31
N LEU A 384 11.31 14.62 -13.28
CA LEU A 384 11.71 15.83 -14.02
C LEU A 384 13.08 16.38 -13.58
N THR A 385 13.54 16.04 -12.39
CA THR A 385 14.91 16.40 -11.95
C THR A 385 16.00 15.57 -12.61
N GLN A 386 15.66 14.49 -13.32
CA GLN A 386 16.59 13.54 -13.95
C GLN A 386 17.69 13.07 -12.95
N PRO A 387 17.32 12.34 -11.88
CA PRO A 387 18.26 11.94 -10.84
C PRO A 387 19.15 10.78 -11.29
N ASP A 388 20.43 10.79 -10.85
CA ASP A 388 21.35 9.65 -10.96
C ASP A 388 21.08 8.62 -9.85
N ILE A 389 20.60 9.09 -8.68
CA ILE A 389 20.24 8.29 -7.52
C ILE A 389 18.79 8.64 -7.14
N LEU A 390 17.92 7.65 -7.06
CA LEU A 390 16.52 7.82 -6.73
C LEU A 390 16.20 7.12 -5.41
N LEU A 391 15.85 7.90 -4.39
CA LEU A 391 15.34 7.41 -3.11
C LEU A 391 13.81 7.42 -3.14
N LEU A 392 13.20 6.28 -2.82
CA LEU A 392 11.76 6.09 -2.86
C LEU A 392 11.26 5.60 -1.50
N ASP A 393 10.41 6.39 -0.83
CA ASP A 393 9.82 6.05 0.46
C ASP A 393 8.35 5.65 0.29
N GLU A 394 8.05 4.34 0.33
CA GLU A 394 6.73 3.74 0.13
C GLU A 394 6.02 4.20 -1.17
N PRO A 395 6.70 4.12 -2.33
CA PRO A 395 6.21 4.75 -3.57
C PRO A 395 4.93 4.11 -4.13
N THR A 396 4.69 2.82 -3.86
CA THR A 396 3.54 2.07 -4.39
C THR A 396 2.26 2.29 -3.60
N LYS A 397 2.32 3.08 -2.52
CA LYS A 397 1.17 3.40 -1.69
C LYS A 397 0.12 4.18 -2.49
N GLY A 398 -1.12 3.67 -2.50
CA GLY A 398 -2.24 4.28 -3.24
C GLY A 398 -2.21 4.04 -4.75
N PHE A 399 -1.26 3.25 -5.28
CA PHE A 399 -1.29 2.82 -6.67
C PHE A 399 -2.23 1.62 -6.84
N ASP A 400 -3.07 1.68 -7.86
CA ASP A 400 -3.77 0.51 -8.35
C ASP A 400 -2.81 -0.50 -9.00
N ALA A 401 -3.28 -1.72 -9.26
CA ALA A 401 -2.44 -2.79 -9.77
C ALA A 401 -1.88 -2.48 -11.18
N GLU A 402 -2.64 -1.78 -12.01
CA GLU A 402 -2.23 -1.42 -13.38
C GLU A 402 -1.12 -0.37 -13.34
N PHE A 403 -1.28 0.66 -12.52
CA PHE A 403 -0.22 1.68 -12.38
C PHE A 403 1.03 1.12 -11.69
N LYS A 404 0.91 0.10 -10.81
CA LYS A 404 2.10 -0.59 -10.27
C LYS A 404 2.95 -1.23 -11.36
N VAL A 405 2.34 -1.83 -12.38
CA VAL A 405 3.06 -2.37 -13.54
C VAL A 405 3.74 -1.24 -14.33
N THR A 406 3.00 -0.17 -14.64
CA THR A 406 3.57 1.01 -15.29
C THR A 406 4.74 1.59 -14.50
N PHE A 407 4.60 1.72 -13.19
CA PHE A 407 5.66 2.19 -12.30
C PHE A 407 6.90 1.28 -12.34
N ALA A 408 6.71 -0.04 -12.32
CA ALA A 408 7.80 -0.99 -12.43
C ALA A 408 8.57 -0.84 -13.76
N LEU A 409 7.87 -0.65 -14.87
CA LEU A 409 8.48 -0.40 -16.18
C LEU A 409 9.24 0.93 -16.20
N ILE A 410 8.73 1.98 -15.55
CA ILE A 410 9.47 3.23 -15.34
C ILE A 410 10.79 2.96 -14.61
N LEU A 411 10.74 2.23 -13.48
CA LEU A 411 11.94 1.93 -12.70
C LEU A 411 12.93 1.08 -13.50
N ARG A 412 12.49 0.05 -14.22
CA ARG A 412 13.33 -0.76 -15.11
C ARG A 412 14.03 0.10 -16.17
N ARG A 413 13.31 1.05 -16.79
CA ARG A 413 13.89 1.98 -17.78
C ARG A 413 14.94 2.90 -17.16
N LEU A 414 14.69 3.46 -15.98
CA LEU A 414 15.65 4.30 -15.25
C LEU A 414 16.92 3.51 -14.90
N VAL A 415 16.78 2.29 -14.41
CA VAL A 415 17.89 1.37 -14.11
C VAL A 415 18.70 1.07 -15.37
N ALA A 416 18.04 0.77 -16.50
CA ALA A 416 18.70 0.53 -17.77
C ALA A 416 19.48 1.78 -18.29
N GLN A 417 19.06 2.98 -17.89
CA GLN A 417 19.76 4.24 -18.15
C GLN A 417 20.89 4.54 -17.15
N GLY A 418 21.08 3.68 -16.15
CA GLY A 418 22.13 3.79 -15.14
C GLY A 418 21.72 4.51 -13.85
N THR A 419 20.43 4.81 -13.66
CA THR A 419 19.92 5.37 -12.39
C THR A 419 19.97 4.30 -11.30
N THR A 420 20.57 4.62 -10.15
CA THR A 420 20.59 3.77 -8.96
C THR A 420 19.35 4.04 -8.12
N ILE A 421 18.67 2.97 -7.68
CA ILE A 421 17.40 3.09 -6.94
C ILE A 421 17.54 2.45 -5.55
N LEU A 422 17.21 3.23 -4.52
CA LEU A 422 17.02 2.74 -3.16
C LEU A 422 15.56 2.96 -2.76
N MET A 423 14.80 1.88 -2.62
CA MET A 423 13.38 1.91 -2.29
C MET A 423 13.12 1.32 -0.90
N VAL A 424 12.39 2.03 -0.08
CA VAL A 424 11.75 1.49 1.13
C VAL A 424 10.33 1.11 0.76
N SER A 425 9.92 -0.13 1.05
CA SER A 425 8.56 -0.58 0.74
C SER A 425 8.04 -1.67 1.66
N HIS A 426 6.73 -1.73 1.80
CA HIS A 426 5.97 -2.84 2.39
C HIS A 426 5.33 -3.75 1.32
N ASP A 427 5.43 -3.38 0.05
CA ASP A 427 4.91 -4.16 -1.07
C ASP A 427 5.87 -5.30 -1.41
N VAL A 428 5.77 -6.38 -0.61
CA VAL A 428 6.63 -7.56 -0.73
C VAL A 428 6.56 -8.19 -2.13
N PRO A 429 5.37 -8.40 -2.75
CA PRO A 429 5.26 -8.92 -4.11
C PRO A 429 5.96 -8.03 -5.15
N PHE A 430 5.80 -6.71 -5.06
CA PHE A 430 6.46 -5.75 -5.95
C PHE A 430 7.99 -5.84 -5.84
N CYS A 431 8.52 -5.87 -4.62
CA CYS A 431 9.97 -6.00 -4.40
C CYS A 431 10.51 -7.33 -4.91
N ALA A 432 9.77 -8.43 -4.74
CA ALA A 432 10.17 -9.75 -5.22
C ALA A 432 10.25 -9.85 -6.75
N GLU A 433 9.37 -9.13 -7.45
CA GLU A 433 9.30 -9.15 -8.92
C GLU A 433 10.32 -8.21 -9.56
N TYR A 434 10.56 -7.03 -8.98
CA TYR A 434 11.24 -5.94 -9.68
C TYR A 434 12.57 -5.50 -9.08
N ALA A 435 12.84 -5.74 -7.78
CA ALA A 435 14.12 -5.37 -7.18
C ALA A 435 15.24 -6.33 -7.61
N HIS A 436 16.46 -5.83 -7.66
CA HIS A 436 17.66 -6.64 -7.91
C HIS A 436 18.19 -7.25 -6.61
N LYS A 437 18.05 -6.53 -5.49
CA LYS A 437 18.47 -6.96 -4.17
C LYS A 437 17.46 -6.47 -3.13
N CYS A 438 17.25 -7.28 -2.11
CA CYS A 438 16.38 -6.97 -0.99
C CYS A 438 17.15 -7.06 0.33
N GLY A 439 16.85 -6.13 1.26
CA GLY A 439 17.41 -6.13 2.60
C GLY A 439 16.33 -6.04 3.67
N LEU A 440 16.45 -6.85 4.73
CA LEU A 440 15.59 -6.77 5.90
C LEU A 440 16.14 -5.76 6.89
N PHE A 441 15.39 -4.69 7.10
CA PHE A 441 15.71 -3.67 8.08
C PHE A 441 15.05 -4.01 9.42
N PHE A 442 15.88 -4.16 10.44
CA PHE A 442 15.44 -4.47 11.80
C PHE A 442 16.32 -3.76 12.81
N ASP A 443 15.73 -3.19 13.84
CA ASP A 443 16.41 -2.47 14.93
C ASP A 443 17.48 -1.47 14.46
N GLY A 444 17.17 -0.71 13.42
CA GLY A 444 18.00 0.41 12.95
C GLY A 444 19.07 0.06 11.92
N SER A 445 19.17 -1.20 11.48
CA SER A 445 20.17 -1.65 10.49
C SER A 445 19.63 -2.75 9.56
N ILE A 446 20.40 -3.09 8.50
CA ILE A 446 20.11 -4.25 7.63
C ILE A 446 20.68 -5.50 8.30
N VAL A 447 19.82 -6.47 8.60
CA VAL A 447 20.19 -7.73 9.27
C VAL A 447 20.33 -8.92 8.33
N ALA A 448 19.75 -8.86 7.15
CA ALA A 448 19.85 -9.88 6.10
C ALA A 448 19.65 -9.22 4.74
N GLU A 449 20.37 -9.68 3.74
CA GLU A 449 20.20 -9.22 2.35
C GLU A 449 20.49 -10.36 1.37
N GLY A 450 19.96 -10.22 0.15
CA GLY A 450 20.18 -11.17 -0.93
C GLY A 450 19.39 -10.79 -2.19
N THR A 451 19.54 -11.57 -3.24
CA THR A 451 18.64 -11.48 -4.39
C THR A 451 17.20 -11.75 -3.94
N PRO A 452 16.17 -11.24 -4.61
CA PRO A 452 14.77 -11.48 -4.21
C PRO A 452 14.49 -12.97 -4.00
N ARG A 453 15.01 -13.83 -4.89
CA ARG A 453 14.81 -15.28 -4.80
C ARG A 453 15.47 -15.89 -3.56
N GLU A 454 16.69 -15.52 -3.25
CA GLU A 454 17.40 -15.97 -2.03
C GLU A 454 16.74 -15.42 -0.77
N PHE A 455 16.45 -14.12 -0.78
CA PHE A 455 15.89 -13.42 0.35
C PHE A 455 14.50 -13.96 0.74
N PHE A 456 13.55 -14.05 -0.20
CA PHE A 456 12.19 -14.47 0.11
C PHE A 456 12.03 -15.98 0.29
N SER A 457 12.83 -16.81 -0.40
CA SER A 457 12.79 -18.26 -0.19
C SER A 457 13.48 -18.68 1.11
N GLY A 458 14.47 -17.91 1.56
CA GLY A 458 15.17 -18.14 2.83
C GLY A 458 14.37 -17.74 4.08
N ASN A 459 13.29 -16.94 3.93
CA ASN A 459 12.47 -16.46 5.03
C ASN A 459 11.15 -17.23 5.14
N SER A 460 10.79 -17.63 6.37
CA SER A 460 9.54 -18.37 6.62
C SER A 460 8.32 -17.47 6.77
N PHE A 461 8.47 -16.30 7.40
CA PHE A 461 7.39 -15.39 7.73
C PHE A 461 7.40 -14.14 6.84
N TYR A 462 8.57 -13.58 6.57
CA TYR A 462 8.72 -12.40 5.73
C TYR A 462 8.99 -12.80 4.28
N THR A 463 7.97 -13.33 3.62
CA THR A 463 8.04 -13.84 2.25
C THR A 463 6.75 -13.53 1.48
N THR A 464 6.75 -13.75 0.16
CA THR A 464 5.61 -13.51 -0.72
C THR A 464 4.48 -14.53 -0.51
N PRO A 465 3.22 -14.19 -0.83
CA PRO A 465 2.13 -15.17 -0.90
C PRO A 465 2.44 -16.30 -1.88
N ALA A 466 3.09 -16.00 -3.01
CA ALA A 466 3.52 -16.99 -4.00
C ALA A 466 4.47 -18.04 -3.39
N ASN A 467 5.50 -17.60 -2.65
CA ASN A 467 6.40 -18.53 -2.00
C ASN A 467 5.68 -19.36 -0.91
N ARG A 468 4.83 -18.73 -0.09
CA ARG A 468 4.04 -19.49 0.92
C ARG A 468 3.17 -20.56 0.28
N MET A 469 2.59 -20.28 -0.89
CA MET A 469 1.74 -21.19 -1.64
C MET A 469 2.53 -22.36 -2.25
N ALA A 470 3.72 -22.07 -2.84
CA ALA A 470 4.43 -23.02 -3.71
C ALA A 470 5.65 -23.69 -3.05
N ARG A 471 6.19 -23.19 -1.93
CA ARG A 471 7.49 -23.62 -1.38
C ARG A 471 7.62 -25.10 -1.06
N HIS A 472 6.52 -25.82 -0.87
CA HIS A 472 6.52 -27.27 -0.61
C HIS A 472 6.81 -28.09 -1.88
N LEU A 473 6.60 -27.52 -3.08
CA LEU A 473 6.86 -28.12 -4.38
C LEU A 473 7.98 -27.41 -5.14
N ILE A 474 8.01 -26.07 -5.07
CA ILE A 474 8.95 -25.19 -5.75
C ILE A 474 9.57 -24.23 -4.72
N PRO A 475 10.53 -24.66 -3.88
CA PRO A 475 11.02 -23.88 -2.75
C PRO A 475 11.54 -22.49 -3.11
N LYS A 476 12.10 -22.33 -4.30
CA LYS A 476 12.70 -21.07 -4.79
C LYS A 476 11.76 -20.18 -5.58
N ALA A 477 10.50 -20.59 -5.83
CA ALA A 477 9.52 -19.72 -6.48
C ALA A 477 9.09 -18.62 -5.49
N VAL A 478 9.21 -17.36 -5.91
CA VAL A 478 8.90 -16.18 -5.06
C VAL A 478 7.91 -15.24 -5.72
N THR A 479 7.63 -15.41 -7.01
CA THR A 479 6.69 -14.59 -7.78
C THR A 479 5.54 -15.44 -8.33
N VAL A 480 4.46 -14.77 -8.74
CA VAL A 480 3.34 -15.43 -9.44
C VAL A 480 3.84 -16.00 -10.76
N SER A 481 4.69 -15.26 -11.46
CA SER A 481 5.30 -15.68 -12.74
C SER A 481 6.11 -16.96 -12.59
N ASP A 482 6.93 -17.09 -11.53
CA ASP A 482 7.70 -18.31 -11.25
C ASP A 482 6.79 -19.55 -11.16
N ILE A 483 5.62 -19.42 -10.51
CA ILE A 483 4.69 -20.55 -10.35
C ILE A 483 3.99 -20.88 -11.68
N ILE A 484 3.51 -19.84 -12.38
CA ILE A 484 2.81 -20.03 -13.68
C ILE A 484 3.74 -20.73 -14.66
N GLU A 485 4.99 -20.30 -14.81
CA GLU A 485 6.00 -20.93 -15.67
C GLU A 485 6.21 -22.40 -15.31
N CYS A 486 6.40 -22.70 -14.01
CA CYS A 486 6.58 -24.07 -13.55
C CYS A 486 5.34 -24.95 -13.81
N CYS A 487 4.15 -24.38 -13.84
CA CYS A 487 2.91 -25.08 -14.17
C CYS A 487 2.64 -25.18 -15.69
N GLY A 488 3.51 -24.62 -16.54
CA GLY A 488 3.30 -24.57 -17.99
C GLY A 488 2.15 -23.65 -18.43
N GLY A 489 1.81 -22.64 -17.59
CA GLY A 489 0.78 -21.66 -17.89
C GLY A 489 1.30 -20.49 -18.73
N GLU A 490 0.38 -19.69 -19.26
CA GLU A 490 0.69 -18.48 -20.01
C GLU A 490 0.83 -17.26 -19.09
N LEU A 491 1.97 -16.57 -19.20
CA LEU A 491 2.17 -15.30 -18.49
C LEU A 491 1.28 -14.20 -19.10
N PRO A 492 0.73 -13.31 -18.27
CA PRO A 492 0.06 -12.12 -18.78
C PRO A 492 1.06 -11.25 -19.56
N VAL A 493 0.61 -10.72 -20.71
CA VAL A 493 1.43 -9.83 -21.54
C VAL A 493 1.69 -8.53 -20.78
N GLU A 494 2.96 -8.20 -20.57
CA GLU A 494 3.32 -6.90 -19.98
C GLU A 494 2.98 -5.79 -21.00
N PRO A 495 2.39 -4.65 -20.57
CA PRO A 495 2.14 -3.54 -21.46
C PRO A 495 3.48 -2.95 -21.95
N GLU A 496 3.55 -2.61 -23.24
CA GLU A 496 4.67 -1.83 -23.80
C GLU A 496 4.49 -0.34 -23.44
N ILE A 497 5.56 0.30 -22.93
CA ILE A 497 5.61 1.76 -22.63
C ILE A 497 6.53 2.46 -23.63
#